data_27e197f4871d57ec7d9b7f6d836d76ad
#
_entry.id   27e197f4871d57ec7d9b7f6d836d76ad
#
_cell.length_a   1.000
_cell.length_b   1.000
_cell.length_c   1.000
_cell.angle_alpha   90.00
_cell.angle_beta   90.00
_cell.angle_gamma   90.00
#
_symmetry.space_group_name_H-M   'P 1'
#
loop_
_entity.id
_entity.type
_entity.pdbx_description
1 polymer ?
#
loop_
_entity_poly.entity_id
_entity_poly.type
_entity_poly.pdbx_seq_one_letter_code
_entity_poly.pdbx_strand_id
1 'polypeptide(L)'
;MKKALITGITGQDGSYLAEFLLEKGYEVHGIVRRASISNTGRIDHLLRKNSITLHDGDLSDSSSIIKIIKEVEPDEIYNLAAQSHVGTSFDAAEYTGDIDALGVLRILEAVHILKLENKCRIYQASTSELYGKVEACPQSETTPFHPYSPYAVAKQYGFWITKEYREAYNMFACNGILFNHESERRGENFVTRKITLAAGRIAEGLQDHLELGNLDSLRDWGYAKDYVECMWLILQHDTPDDFVIATGVQHTVRDFTEKAFKENGITIRWEGQGLDEKGYDAETGKMLVCVNPKWFRPTDVVNLLGDPTKAKTELGWNPQTTSYEELVHIMATHDRELAKREKHFQK
;
A
#
# COMPACT_ATOMS: atom_id res chain seq x y z
N MET A 1 20.54 -13.08 -15.74
CA MET A 1 19.40 -12.98 -14.82
C MET A 1 19.32 -11.51 -14.44
N LYS A 2 18.14 -10.85 -14.57
CA LYS A 2 17.98 -9.46 -14.12
C LYS A 2 18.03 -9.40 -12.59
N LYS A 3 18.60 -8.32 -12.05
CA LYS A 3 18.65 -8.04 -10.63
C LYS A 3 17.63 -6.97 -10.26
N ALA A 4 16.79 -7.26 -9.29
CA ALA A 4 15.81 -6.32 -8.73
C ALA A 4 16.19 -5.94 -7.29
N LEU A 5 16.15 -4.64 -7.00
CA LEU A 5 16.33 -4.11 -5.64
C LEU A 5 15.00 -3.52 -5.15
N ILE A 6 14.47 -4.06 -4.05
CA ILE A 6 13.19 -3.63 -3.46
C ILE A 6 13.46 -2.94 -2.13
N THR A 7 13.13 -1.66 -2.01
CA THR A 7 13.02 -1.01 -0.70
C THR A 7 11.65 -1.33 -0.10
N GLY A 8 11.56 -1.48 1.22
CA GLY A 8 10.30 -1.86 1.85
C GLY A 8 9.86 -3.30 1.59
N ILE A 9 10.79 -4.20 1.30
CA ILE A 9 10.53 -5.63 0.98
C ILE A 9 9.73 -6.36 2.06
N THR A 10 9.80 -5.93 3.31
CA THR A 10 9.05 -6.51 4.44
C THR A 10 7.60 -6.02 4.53
N GLY A 11 7.21 -5.04 3.69
CA GLY A 11 5.85 -4.54 3.59
C GLY A 11 4.91 -5.49 2.85
N GLN A 12 3.63 -5.11 2.76
CA GLN A 12 2.63 -5.84 1.97
C GLN A 12 3.11 -6.00 0.53
N ASP A 13 3.28 -4.89 -0.18
CA ASP A 13 3.61 -4.88 -1.61
C ASP A 13 5.00 -5.47 -1.88
N GLY A 14 5.98 -5.10 -1.06
CA GLY A 14 7.35 -5.61 -1.19
C GLY A 14 7.42 -7.13 -1.08
N SER A 15 6.62 -7.74 -0.19
CA SER A 15 6.60 -9.20 -0.02
C SER A 15 5.96 -9.91 -1.23
N TYR A 16 4.87 -9.38 -1.79
CA TYR A 16 4.25 -9.93 -2.99
C TYR A 16 5.11 -9.69 -4.24
N LEU A 17 5.71 -8.51 -4.36
CA LEU A 17 6.59 -8.19 -5.46
C LEU A 17 7.83 -9.09 -5.47
N ALA A 18 8.39 -9.40 -4.30
CA ALA A 18 9.52 -10.34 -4.19
C ALA A 18 9.14 -11.73 -4.71
N GLU A 19 7.98 -12.26 -4.31
CA GLU A 19 7.45 -13.53 -4.83
C GLU A 19 7.26 -13.48 -6.35
N PHE A 20 6.59 -12.45 -6.84
CA PHE A 20 6.31 -12.26 -8.27
C PHE A 20 7.60 -12.17 -9.12
N LEU A 21 8.59 -11.41 -8.66
CA LEU A 21 9.87 -11.29 -9.39
C LEU A 21 10.68 -12.58 -9.37
N LEU A 22 10.64 -13.34 -8.28
CA LEU A 22 11.27 -14.68 -8.24
C LEU A 22 10.63 -15.62 -9.27
N GLU A 23 9.29 -15.61 -9.41
CA GLU A 23 8.57 -16.39 -10.43
C GLU A 23 8.93 -15.96 -11.83
N LYS A 24 9.25 -14.68 -12.06
CA LYS A 24 9.79 -14.14 -13.32
C LYS A 24 11.28 -14.43 -13.55
N GLY A 25 11.97 -15.08 -12.61
CA GLY A 25 13.36 -15.47 -12.73
C GLY A 25 14.37 -14.36 -12.42
N TYR A 26 14.00 -13.37 -11.61
CA TYR A 26 14.91 -12.33 -11.13
C TYR A 26 15.76 -12.83 -9.96
N GLU A 27 16.95 -12.25 -9.83
CA GLU A 27 17.72 -12.22 -8.58
C GLU A 27 17.17 -11.06 -7.73
N VAL A 28 16.58 -11.37 -6.58
CA VAL A 28 15.86 -10.40 -5.75
C VAL A 28 16.68 -10.00 -4.54
N HIS A 29 16.93 -8.70 -4.42
CA HIS A 29 17.56 -8.05 -3.28
C HIS A 29 16.56 -7.14 -2.58
N GLY A 30 16.64 -7.07 -1.24
CA GLY A 30 15.76 -6.21 -0.45
C GLY A 30 16.53 -5.33 0.50
N ILE A 31 16.09 -4.08 0.68
CA ILE A 31 16.60 -3.20 1.74
C ILE A 31 15.68 -3.31 2.95
N VAL A 32 16.28 -3.57 4.11
CA VAL A 32 15.59 -3.62 5.41
C VAL A 32 16.28 -2.69 6.40
N ARG A 33 15.49 -2.01 7.23
CA ARG A 33 16.05 -1.23 8.33
C ARG A 33 16.52 -2.16 9.43
N ARG A 34 17.71 -1.89 9.94
CA ARG A 34 18.22 -2.61 11.10
C ARG A 34 17.34 -2.33 12.31
N ALA A 35 16.83 -3.36 12.93
CA ALA A 35 16.02 -3.32 14.13
C ALA A 35 16.42 -4.45 15.08
N SER A 36 16.21 -4.23 16.39
CA SER A 36 16.45 -5.25 17.41
C SER A 36 15.43 -6.39 17.37
N ILE A 37 14.26 -6.15 16.79
CA ILE A 37 13.21 -7.15 16.58
C ILE A 37 13.00 -7.28 15.08
N SER A 38 13.02 -8.53 14.59
CA SER A 38 12.76 -8.82 13.18
C SER A 38 11.32 -8.48 12.80
N ASN A 39 11.14 -7.84 11.62
CA ASN A 39 9.84 -7.57 11.00
C ASN A 39 9.66 -8.33 9.68
N THR A 40 10.36 -9.44 9.50
CA THR A 40 10.43 -10.22 8.25
C THR A 40 9.27 -11.20 8.05
N GLY A 41 8.30 -11.25 8.95
CA GLY A 41 7.25 -12.29 8.96
C GLY A 41 6.57 -12.52 7.60
N ARG A 42 6.39 -11.45 6.78
CA ARG A 42 5.80 -11.57 5.43
C ARG A 42 6.73 -12.21 4.40
N ILE A 43 8.04 -12.26 4.66
CA ILE A 43 9.06 -12.80 3.74
C ILE A 43 9.87 -13.97 4.35
N ASP A 44 9.55 -14.44 5.56
CA ASP A 44 10.27 -15.52 6.24
C ASP A 44 10.34 -16.81 5.41
N HIS A 45 9.28 -17.11 4.66
CA HIS A 45 9.24 -18.27 3.78
C HIS A 45 10.24 -18.16 2.61
N LEU A 46 10.56 -16.95 2.15
CA LEU A 46 11.59 -16.70 1.13
C LEU A 46 13.00 -16.78 1.73
N LEU A 47 13.18 -16.26 2.94
CA LEU A 47 14.45 -16.34 3.68
C LEU A 47 14.84 -17.77 4.00
N ARG A 48 13.89 -18.60 4.46
CA ARG A 48 14.13 -20.03 4.73
C ARG A 48 14.58 -20.82 3.49
N LYS A 49 14.19 -20.37 2.31
CA LYS A 49 14.60 -20.97 1.02
C LYS A 49 15.87 -20.36 0.44
N ASN A 50 16.48 -19.35 1.10
CA ASN A 50 17.58 -18.55 0.58
C ASN A 50 17.27 -17.97 -0.82
N SER A 51 16.02 -17.59 -1.08
CA SER A 51 15.56 -17.13 -2.40
C SER A 51 15.82 -15.65 -2.63
N ILE A 52 16.06 -14.89 -1.57
CA ILE A 52 16.29 -13.44 -1.61
C ILE A 52 17.51 -13.05 -0.79
N THR A 53 18.16 -11.95 -1.14
CA THR A 53 19.28 -11.35 -0.39
C THR A 53 18.82 -10.06 0.29
N LEU A 54 19.05 -9.93 1.60
CA LEU A 54 18.73 -8.71 2.35
C LEU A 54 19.98 -7.89 2.63
N HIS A 55 19.82 -6.56 2.56
CA HIS A 55 20.84 -5.56 2.86
C HIS A 55 20.32 -4.63 3.97
N ASP A 56 21.15 -4.38 4.97
CA ASP A 56 20.85 -3.37 6.01
C ASP A 56 21.03 -1.96 5.43
N GLY A 57 19.95 -1.18 5.39
CA GLY A 57 19.96 0.20 4.90
C GLY A 57 18.74 0.98 5.34
N ASP A 58 18.83 2.30 5.27
CA ASP A 58 17.75 3.23 5.64
C ASP A 58 17.65 4.35 4.59
N LEU A 59 16.42 4.72 4.19
CA LEU A 59 16.22 5.84 3.25
C LEU A 59 16.64 7.20 3.81
N SER A 60 16.84 7.31 5.12
CA SER A 60 17.43 8.49 5.75
C SER A 60 18.96 8.54 5.64
N ASP A 61 19.63 7.46 5.19
CA ASP A 61 21.09 7.35 5.11
C ASP A 61 21.57 7.15 3.67
N SER A 62 22.03 8.25 3.04
CA SER A 62 22.57 8.25 1.68
C SER A 62 23.74 7.29 1.50
N SER A 63 24.59 7.14 2.53
CA SER A 63 25.80 6.30 2.42
C SER A 63 25.46 4.82 2.32
N SER A 64 24.47 4.36 3.09
CA SER A 64 23.98 2.98 3.00
C SER A 64 23.34 2.70 1.65
N ILE A 65 22.52 3.62 1.12
CA ILE A 65 21.85 3.48 -0.17
C ILE A 65 22.87 3.40 -1.32
N ILE A 66 23.83 4.33 -1.37
CA ILE A 66 24.89 4.32 -2.40
C ILE A 66 25.68 3.01 -2.35
N LYS A 67 26.06 2.56 -1.14
CA LYS A 67 26.82 1.31 -0.96
C LYS A 67 26.04 0.09 -1.48
N ILE A 68 24.76 -0.02 -1.13
CA ILE A 68 23.91 -1.15 -1.54
C ILE A 68 23.70 -1.13 -3.05
N ILE A 69 23.35 0.01 -3.65
CA ILE A 69 23.14 0.12 -5.10
C ILE A 69 24.44 -0.20 -5.87
N LYS A 70 25.59 0.25 -5.36
CA LYS A 70 26.91 -0.09 -5.92
C LYS A 70 27.23 -1.58 -5.85
N GLU A 71 26.88 -2.25 -4.76
CA GLU A 71 27.15 -3.69 -4.55
C GLU A 71 26.23 -4.55 -5.42
N VAL A 72 24.95 -4.21 -5.47
CA VAL A 72 23.94 -4.97 -6.22
C VAL A 72 24.04 -4.70 -7.72
N GLU A 73 24.29 -3.45 -8.13
CA GLU A 73 24.18 -2.98 -9.52
C GLU A 73 22.86 -3.40 -10.18
N PRO A 74 21.70 -3.00 -9.63
CA PRO A 74 20.41 -3.51 -10.06
C PRO A 74 20.04 -3.08 -11.48
N ASP A 75 19.29 -3.94 -12.18
CA ASP A 75 18.64 -3.60 -13.44
C ASP A 75 17.32 -2.86 -13.19
N GLU A 76 16.67 -3.14 -12.06
CA GLU A 76 15.40 -2.53 -11.65
C GLU A 76 15.41 -2.20 -10.16
N ILE A 77 14.96 -1.00 -9.80
CA ILE A 77 14.72 -0.58 -8.40
C ILE A 77 13.23 -0.32 -8.23
N TYR A 78 12.65 -0.97 -7.22
CA TYR A 78 11.28 -0.72 -6.78
C TYR A 78 11.29 -0.03 -5.42
N ASN A 79 11.04 1.28 -5.41
CA ASN A 79 11.02 2.06 -4.19
C ASN A 79 9.63 2.06 -3.56
N LEU A 80 9.42 1.12 -2.64
CA LEU A 80 8.15 0.91 -1.92
C LEU A 80 8.24 1.33 -0.44
N ALA A 81 9.46 1.61 0.07
CA ALA A 81 9.64 2.02 1.45
C ALA A 81 9.08 3.42 1.70
N ALA A 82 8.29 3.55 2.75
CA ALA A 82 7.66 4.80 3.16
C ALA A 82 7.24 4.77 4.63
N GLN A 83 7.02 5.94 5.23
CA GLN A 83 6.10 6.11 6.33
C GLN A 83 4.69 6.21 5.74
N SER A 84 3.98 5.09 5.57
CA SER A 84 2.76 5.01 4.75
C SER A 84 1.45 5.29 5.50
N HIS A 85 1.50 5.49 6.82
CA HIS A 85 0.29 5.76 7.60
C HIS A 85 -0.02 7.25 7.64
N VAL A 86 -1.04 7.69 6.87
CA VAL A 86 -1.41 9.10 6.71
C VAL A 86 -1.68 9.79 8.05
N GLY A 87 -2.42 9.14 8.96
CA GLY A 87 -2.69 9.69 10.29
C GLY A 87 -1.43 10.01 11.08
N THR A 88 -0.45 9.11 11.09
CA THR A 88 0.84 9.28 11.78
C THR A 88 1.65 10.45 11.22
N SER A 89 1.46 10.83 9.95
CA SER A 89 2.20 11.94 9.35
C SER A 89 1.91 13.29 9.99
N PHE A 90 0.76 13.46 10.65
CA PHE A 90 0.44 14.68 11.40
C PHE A 90 1.26 14.81 12.70
N ASP A 91 1.62 13.68 13.31
CA ASP A 91 2.44 13.64 14.53
C ASP A 91 3.93 13.53 14.24
N ALA A 92 4.31 13.01 13.06
CA ALA A 92 5.70 12.75 12.65
C ALA A 92 6.00 13.33 11.26
N ALA A 93 5.66 14.61 11.04
CA ALA A 93 5.74 15.25 9.72
C ALA A 93 7.18 15.35 9.20
N GLU A 94 8.16 15.68 10.04
CA GLU A 94 9.57 15.78 9.67
C GLU A 94 10.12 14.42 9.23
N TYR A 95 9.89 13.37 10.02
CA TYR A 95 10.30 12.02 9.69
C TYR A 95 9.65 11.54 8.37
N THR A 96 8.36 11.83 8.20
CA THR A 96 7.63 11.51 6.97
C THR A 96 8.27 12.22 5.76
N GLY A 97 8.63 13.51 5.90
CA GLY A 97 9.31 14.27 4.85
C GLY A 97 10.71 13.72 4.53
N ASP A 98 11.47 13.32 5.54
CA ASP A 98 12.81 12.76 5.34
C ASP A 98 12.78 11.42 4.60
N ILE A 99 11.85 10.54 4.93
CA ILE A 99 11.75 9.21 4.30
C ILE A 99 11.03 9.28 2.96
N ASP A 100 9.85 9.91 2.90
CA ASP A 100 8.95 9.81 1.74
C ASP A 100 9.27 10.82 0.64
N ALA A 101 10.00 11.90 0.96
CA ALA A 101 10.48 12.88 0.02
C ALA A 101 11.99 12.74 -0.24
N LEU A 102 12.82 13.03 0.76
CA LEU A 102 14.28 13.02 0.59
C LEU A 102 14.82 11.60 0.38
N GLY A 103 14.16 10.57 0.90
CA GLY A 103 14.51 9.17 0.64
C GLY A 103 14.43 8.81 -0.84
N VAL A 104 13.43 9.34 -1.57
CA VAL A 104 13.30 9.18 -3.02
C VAL A 104 14.48 9.83 -3.73
N LEU A 105 14.79 11.09 -3.37
CA LEU A 105 15.94 11.81 -3.93
C LEU A 105 17.24 11.04 -3.72
N ARG A 106 17.48 10.46 -2.53
CA ARG A 106 18.70 9.70 -2.22
C ARG A 106 18.88 8.49 -3.14
N ILE A 107 17.80 7.80 -3.52
CA ILE A 107 17.87 6.68 -4.49
C ILE A 107 18.23 7.19 -5.89
N LEU A 108 17.56 8.24 -6.35
CA LEU A 108 17.80 8.84 -7.68
C LEU A 108 19.25 9.35 -7.78
N GLU A 109 19.71 10.09 -6.76
CA GLU A 109 21.09 10.56 -6.65
C GLU A 109 22.10 9.41 -6.63
N ALA A 110 21.83 8.33 -5.90
CA ALA A 110 22.72 7.18 -5.87
C ALA A 110 22.89 6.54 -7.26
N VAL A 111 21.80 6.40 -8.01
CA VAL A 111 21.83 5.90 -9.40
C VAL A 111 22.63 6.85 -10.28
N HIS A 112 22.44 8.17 -10.14
CA HIS A 112 23.16 9.20 -10.90
C HIS A 112 24.67 9.22 -10.56
N ILE A 113 25.01 9.27 -9.28
CA ILE A 113 26.41 9.26 -8.80
C ILE A 113 27.17 8.02 -9.31
N LEU A 114 26.49 6.87 -9.35
CA LEU A 114 27.07 5.60 -9.79
C LEU A 114 27.04 5.41 -11.32
N LYS A 115 26.48 6.37 -12.08
CA LYS A 115 26.34 6.35 -13.54
C LYS A 115 25.60 5.13 -14.07
N LEU A 116 24.49 4.81 -13.39
CA LEU A 116 23.63 3.68 -13.73
C LEU A 116 22.35 4.08 -14.49
N GLU A 117 22.22 5.35 -14.93
CA GLU A 117 21.04 5.91 -15.59
C GLU A 117 20.62 5.10 -16.84
N ASN A 118 21.58 4.63 -17.61
CA ASN A 118 21.32 3.87 -18.83
C ASN A 118 21.07 2.37 -18.59
N LYS A 119 21.24 1.89 -17.34
CA LYS A 119 21.08 0.48 -16.96
C LYS A 119 19.86 0.26 -16.10
N CYS A 120 19.70 1.08 -15.07
CA CYS A 120 18.74 0.87 -14.00
C CYS A 120 17.41 1.56 -14.27
N ARG A 121 16.32 0.81 -14.31
CA ARG A 121 14.95 1.31 -14.34
C ARG A 121 14.41 1.48 -12.93
N ILE A 122 13.73 2.58 -12.66
CA ILE A 122 13.27 2.94 -11.30
C ILE A 122 11.75 3.07 -11.28
N TYR A 123 11.11 2.31 -10.42
CA TYR A 123 9.70 2.46 -10.06
C TYR A 123 9.61 3.19 -8.71
N GLN A 124 8.90 4.31 -8.70
CA GLN A 124 8.55 5.06 -7.48
C GLN A 124 7.09 4.79 -7.13
N ALA A 125 6.85 4.23 -5.95
CA ALA A 125 5.51 4.14 -5.40
C ALA A 125 5.02 5.53 -5.01
N SER A 126 4.12 6.09 -5.80
CA SER A 126 3.38 7.29 -5.50
C SER A 126 2.01 6.94 -4.88
N THR A 127 1.06 7.84 -4.81
CA THR A 127 -0.17 7.64 -4.05
C THR A 127 -1.33 8.47 -4.59
N SER A 128 -2.56 7.95 -4.50
CA SER A 128 -3.79 8.71 -4.76
C SER A 128 -4.01 9.87 -3.78
N GLU A 129 -3.34 9.86 -2.61
CA GLU A 129 -3.39 10.98 -1.65
C GLU A 129 -2.82 12.30 -2.21
N LEU A 130 -2.07 12.25 -3.34
CA LEU A 130 -1.64 13.45 -4.07
C LEU A 130 -2.81 14.31 -4.52
N TYR A 131 -3.92 13.68 -4.92
CA TYR A 131 -5.12 14.38 -5.36
C TYR A 131 -5.81 15.13 -4.23
N GLY A 132 -5.74 14.61 -3.00
CA GLY A 132 -6.16 15.26 -1.76
C GLY A 132 -7.57 15.85 -1.83
N LYS A 133 -7.66 17.18 -1.86
CA LYS A 133 -8.92 17.87 -2.12
C LYS A 133 -9.21 17.83 -3.62
N VAL A 134 -9.80 16.73 -4.07
CA VAL A 134 -9.97 16.39 -5.48
C VAL A 134 -10.72 17.45 -6.28
N GLU A 135 -10.19 17.78 -7.46
CA GLU A 135 -10.78 18.76 -8.39
C GLU A 135 -11.56 18.09 -9.53
N ALA A 136 -11.33 16.79 -9.74
CA ALA A 136 -12.03 15.99 -10.76
C ALA A 136 -12.24 14.55 -10.26
N CYS A 137 -13.27 13.90 -10.80
CA CYS A 137 -13.58 12.49 -10.52
C CYS A 137 -14.10 11.82 -11.82
N PRO A 138 -13.52 10.69 -12.25
CA PRO A 138 -12.37 10.01 -11.64
C PRO A 138 -11.05 10.79 -11.80
N GLN A 139 -10.03 10.43 -10.97
CA GLN A 139 -8.71 11.03 -11.06
C GLN A 139 -7.83 10.26 -12.04
N SER A 140 -7.14 10.99 -12.90
CA SER A 140 -6.19 10.49 -13.90
C SER A 140 -4.81 11.08 -13.70
N GLU A 141 -3.86 10.70 -14.54
CA GLU A 141 -2.48 11.21 -14.54
C GLU A 141 -2.38 12.71 -14.79
N THR A 142 -3.42 13.32 -15.37
CA THR A 142 -3.49 14.77 -15.67
C THR A 142 -4.32 15.56 -14.67
N THR A 143 -4.96 14.92 -13.72
CA THR A 143 -5.72 15.58 -12.66
C THR A 143 -4.78 16.37 -11.75
N PRO A 144 -5.02 17.67 -11.48
CA PRO A 144 -4.17 18.45 -10.60
C PRO A 144 -4.06 17.88 -9.20
N PHE A 145 -2.87 17.97 -8.61
CA PHE A 145 -2.63 17.55 -7.23
C PHE A 145 -2.96 18.66 -6.24
N HIS A 146 -3.64 18.32 -5.16
CA HIS A 146 -3.93 19.20 -4.05
C HIS A 146 -3.72 18.43 -2.73
N PRO A 147 -2.47 18.11 -2.35
CA PRO A 147 -2.19 17.26 -1.20
C PRO A 147 -2.81 17.79 0.09
N TYR A 148 -3.35 16.89 0.91
CA TYR A 148 -4.18 17.25 2.04
C TYR A 148 -3.72 16.59 3.35
N SER A 149 -2.41 16.26 3.42
CA SER A 149 -1.73 15.75 4.61
C SER A 149 -0.21 15.93 4.46
N PRO A 150 0.58 15.94 5.57
CA PRO A 150 2.05 15.94 5.49
C PRO A 150 2.60 14.77 4.67
N TYR A 151 1.99 13.57 4.77
CA TYR A 151 2.29 12.41 3.93
C TYR A 151 2.12 12.73 2.43
N ALA A 152 0.98 13.28 2.06
CA ALA A 152 0.69 13.60 0.65
C ALA A 152 1.67 14.65 0.10
N VAL A 153 2.05 15.66 0.89
CA VAL A 153 3.04 16.68 0.52
C VAL A 153 4.41 16.02 0.30
N ALA A 154 4.85 15.14 1.18
CA ALA A 154 6.12 14.42 1.04
C ALA A 154 6.12 13.52 -0.22
N LYS A 155 5.04 12.79 -0.46
CA LYS A 155 4.86 11.96 -1.66
C LYS A 155 4.79 12.80 -2.94
N GLN A 156 4.23 14.01 -2.88
CA GLN A 156 4.23 14.93 -4.04
C GLN A 156 5.65 15.38 -4.40
N TYR A 157 6.50 15.65 -3.43
CA TYR A 157 7.92 15.90 -3.71
C TYR A 157 8.54 14.67 -4.41
N GLY A 158 8.32 13.46 -3.86
CA GLY A 158 8.82 12.21 -4.46
C GLY A 158 8.36 12.01 -5.90
N PHE A 159 7.10 12.32 -6.21
CA PHE A 159 6.56 12.26 -7.56
C PHE A 159 7.30 13.21 -8.51
N TRP A 160 7.41 14.48 -8.15
CA TRP A 160 8.00 15.49 -9.01
C TRP A 160 9.51 15.33 -9.17
N ILE A 161 10.24 14.94 -8.13
CA ILE A 161 11.68 14.72 -8.25
C ILE A 161 11.98 13.49 -9.12
N THR A 162 11.14 12.46 -9.11
CA THR A 162 11.24 11.32 -10.02
C THR A 162 11.08 11.76 -11.49
N LYS A 163 10.09 12.61 -11.73
CA LYS A 163 9.85 13.17 -13.06
C LYS A 163 10.99 14.09 -13.50
N GLU A 164 11.51 14.94 -12.62
CA GLU A 164 12.66 15.81 -12.90
C GLU A 164 13.91 15.02 -13.29
N TYR A 165 14.23 13.93 -12.56
CA TYR A 165 15.38 13.10 -12.90
C TYR A 165 15.21 12.33 -14.22
N ARG A 166 13.98 11.94 -14.55
CA ARG A 166 13.64 11.38 -15.86
C ARG A 166 13.95 12.38 -16.98
N GLU A 167 13.52 13.63 -16.82
CA GLU A 167 13.66 14.68 -17.85
C GLU A 167 15.09 15.25 -17.92
N ALA A 168 15.73 15.51 -16.77
CA ALA A 168 17.04 16.15 -16.71
C ALA A 168 18.20 15.18 -17.04
N TYR A 169 18.10 13.92 -16.62
CA TYR A 169 19.19 12.94 -16.74
C TYR A 169 18.86 11.76 -17.64
N ASN A 170 17.71 11.80 -18.32
CA ASN A 170 17.24 10.72 -19.19
C ASN A 170 17.17 9.35 -18.46
N MET A 171 16.83 9.39 -17.17
CA MET A 171 16.64 8.17 -16.39
C MET A 171 15.34 7.47 -16.78
N PHE A 172 15.34 6.15 -16.82
CA PHE A 172 14.10 5.38 -16.87
C PHE A 172 13.48 5.34 -15.48
N ALA A 173 12.78 6.42 -15.10
CA ALA A 173 12.17 6.59 -13.79
C ALA A 173 10.66 6.86 -13.94
N CYS A 174 9.83 6.04 -13.30
CA CYS A 174 8.38 6.02 -13.44
C CYS A 174 7.70 6.16 -12.09
N ASN A 175 6.54 6.84 -12.05
CA ASN A 175 5.67 6.84 -10.88
C ASN A 175 4.46 5.93 -11.11
N GLY A 176 4.13 5.09 -10.14
CA GLY A 176 2.81 4.47 -10.03
C GLY A 176 1.97 5.25 -9.03
N ILE A 177 0.90 5.91 -9.48
CA ILE A 177 -0.06 6.62 -8.61
C ILE A 177 -1.03 5.59 -8.05
N LEU A 178 -0.64 5.00 -6.94
CA LEU A 178 -1.37 3.88 -6.33
C LEU A 178 -2.62 4.34 -5.61
N PHE A 179 -3.77 3.80 -6.00
CA PHE A 179 -4.97 3.83 -5.20
C PHE A 179 -4.90 2.76 -4.11
N ASN A 180 -5.89 2.73 -3.21
CA ASN A 180 -5.83 1.82 -2.08
C ASN A 180 -5.81 0.36 -2.56
N HIS A 181 -4.87 -0.41 -2.06
CA HIS A 181 -4.74 -1.83 -2.39
C HIS A 181 -4.45 -2.62 -1.13
N GLU A 182 -5.18 -3.68 -0.98
CA GLU A 182 -5.38 -4.38 0.27
C GLU A 182 -5.04 -5.87 0.11
N SER A 183 -4.81 -6.53 1.22
CA SER A 183 -4.62 -7.97 1.27
C SER A 183 -4.63 -8.49 2.71
N GLU A 184 -4.55 -9.79 2.87
CA GLU A 184 -4.30 -10.45 4.15
C GLU A 184 -2.93 -10.09 4.77
N ARG A 185 -2.04 -9.41 4.01
CA ARG A 185 -0.75 -8.89 4.48
C ARG A 185 -0.77 -7.39 4.80
N ARG A 186 -1.91 -6.73 4.67
CA ARG A 186 -2.04 -5.29 5.00
C ARG A 186 -1.67 -5.03 6.46
N GLY A 187 -1.14 -3.86 6.77
CA GLY A 187 -0.89 -3.45 8.15
C GLY A 187 -2.19 -3.39 8.95
N GLU A 188 -2.17 -3.86 10.19
CA GLU A 188 -3.37 -4.04 11.04
C GLU A 188 -4.08 -2.73 11.42
N ASN A 189 -3.37 -1.61 11.35
CA ASN A 189 -3.90 -0.26 11.63
C ASN A 189 -4.58 0.41 10.42
N PHE A 190 -4.55 -0.23 9.23
CA PHE A 190 -5.33 0.24 8.08
C PHE A 190 -6.77 -0.23 8.17
N VAL A 191 -7.70 0.62 7.68
CA VAL A 191 -9.14 0.46 7.92
C VAL A 191 -9.68 -0.91 7.49
N THR A 192 -9.32 -1.40 6.32
CA THR A 192 -9.77 -2.69 5.79
C THR A 192 -9.29 -3.86 6.66
N ARG A 193 -7.99 -3.89 7.00
CA ARG A 193 -7.44 -4.94 7.83
C ARG A 193 -7.95 -4.88 9.27
N LYS A 194 -8.12 -3.68 9.80
CA LYS A 194 -8.75 -3.46 11.10
C LYS A 194 -10.17 -4.04 11.15
N ILE A 195 -10.94 -3.88 10.06
CA ILE A 195 -12.30 -4.41 9.96
C ILE A 195 -12.28 -5.94 9.92
N THR A 196 -11.47 -6.56 9.05
CA THR A 196 -11.45 -8.02 8.88
C THR A 196 -10.93 -8.74 10.13
N LEU A 197 -9.90 -8.20 10.78
CA LEU A 197 -9.42 -8.71 12.08
C LEU A 197 -10.50 -8.63 13.16
N ALA A 198 -11.17 -7.46 13.28
CA ALA A 198 -12.22 -7.30 14.28
C ALA A 198 -13.42 -8.24 14.00
N ALA A 199 -13.86 -8.37 12.74
CA ALA A 199 -14.94 -9.27 12.37
C ALA A 199 -14.64 -10.72 12.75
N GLY A 200 -13.41 -11.21 12.45
CA GLY A 200 -12.97 -12.55 12.85
C GLY A 200 -12.90 -12.74 14.36
N ARG A 201 -12.35 -11.77 15.09
CA ARG A 201 -12.20 -11.81 16.55
C ARG A 201 -13.55 -11.72 17.27
N ILE A 202 -14.48 -10.90 16.77
CA ILE A 202 -15.85 -10.79 17.31
C ILE A 202 -16.59 -12.10 17.10
N ALA A 203 -16.51 -12.71 15.92
CA ALA A 203 -17.11 -14.00 15.63
C ALA A 203 -16.58 -15.14 16.51
N GLU A 204 -15.33 -15.06 16.97
CA GLU A 204 -14.72 -16.03 17.89
C GLU A 204 -14.87 -15.65 19.37
N GLY A 205 -15.49 -14.49 19.67
CA GLY A 205 -15.71 -14.02 21.06
C GLY A 205 -14.46 -13.44 21.73
N LEU A 206 -13.47 -13.01 20.96
CA LEU A 206 -12.19 -12.44 21.44
C LEU A 206 -12.23 -10.91 21.50
N GLN A 207 -13.26 -10.29 20.92
CA GLN A 207 -13.44 -8.85 20.88
C GLN A 207 -14.92 -8.52 20.98
N ASP A 208 -15.25 -7.42 21.67
CA ASP A 208 -16.66 -7.04 21.90
C ASP A 208 -17.24 -6.22 20.75
N HIS A 209 -16.48 -5.23 20.24
CA HIS A 209 -16.93 -4.34 19.17
C HIS A 209 -15.76 -3.74 18.41
N LEU A 210 -16.06 -3.14 17.26
CA LEU A 210 -15.15 -2.40 16.39
C LEU A 210 -15.48 -0.91 16.44
N GLU A 211 -14.48 -0.06 16.60
CA GLU A 211 -14.60 1.39 16.46
C GLU A 211 -14.08 1.85 15.10
N LEU A 212 -14.85 2.60 14.34
CA LEU A 212 -14.50 3.18 13.05
C LEU A 212 -14.67 4.72 13.05
N GLY A 213 -14.12 5.37 12.05
CA GLY A 213 -14.37 6.78 11.75
C GLY A 213 -15.56 6.93 10.79
N ASN A 214 -15.37 7.72 9.72
CA ASN A 214 -16.40 7.96 8.72
C ASN A 214 -16.73 6.70 7.92
N LEU A 215 -17.95 6.18 8.10
CA LEU A 215 -18.43 4.97 7.40
C LEU A 215 -18.76 5.22 5.92
N ASP A 216 -19.03 6.46 5.54
CA ASP A 216 -19.43 6.84 4.19
C ASP A 216 -18.28 7.28 3.29
N SER A 217 -17.03 7.23 3.81
CA SER A 217 -15.84 7.48 3.01
C SER A 217 -15.75 6.49 1.86
N LEU A 218 -15.59 7.03 0.64
CA LEU A 218 -15.47 6.26 -0.59
C LEU A 218 -14.01 5.99 -0.93
N ARG A 219 -13.67 4.75 -1.24
CA ARG A 219 -12.32 4.34 -1.63
C ARG A 219 -12.38 3.35 -2.79
N ASP A 220 -11.42 3.47 -3.68
CA ASP A 220 -11.13 2.49 -4.72
C ASP A 220 -10.15 1.46 -4.10
N TRP A 221 -10.60 0.24 -3.88
CA TRP A 221 -9.82 -0.83 -3.28
C TRP A 221 -9.55 -1.96 -4.27
N GLY A 222 -8.27 -2.27 -4.50
CA GLY A 222 -7.85 -3.42 -5.29
C GLY A 222 -7.04 -4.44 -4.46
N TYR A 223 -6.68 -5.55 -5.08
CA TYR A 223 -5.85 -6.57 -4.45
C TYR A 223 -4.36 -6.30 -4.69
N ALA A 224 -3.56 -6.35 -3.63
CA ALA A 224 -2.14 -5.98 -3.71
C ALA A 224 -1.34 -6.83 -4.71
N LYS A 225 -1.67 -8.10 -4.91
CA LYS A 225 -1.02 -8.95 -5.93
C LYS A 225 -1.24 -8.45 -7.35
N ASP A 226 -2.44 -7.96 -7.67
CA ASP A 226 -2.73 -7.41 -8.99
C ASP A 226 -1.94 -6.11 -9.22
N TYR A 227 -1.75 -5.33 -8.15
CA TYR A 227 -1.00 -4.07 -8.21
C TYR A 227 0.51 -4.27 -8.40
N VAL A 228 1.11 -5.29 -7.78
CA VAL A 228 2.55 -5.54 -8.00
C VAL A 228 2.86 -6.00 -9.42
N GLU A 229 1.93 -6.67 -10.10
CA GLU A 229 2.04 -6.95 -11.53
C GLU A 229 2.11 -5.66 -12.35
N CYS A 230 1.24 -4.68 -12.05
CA CYS A 230 1.28 -3.38 -12.72
C CYS A 230 2.60 -2.63 -12.47
N MET A 231 3.14 -2.67 -11.25
CA MET A 231 4.45 -2.08 -10.94
C MET A 231 5.55 -2.65 -11.85
N TRP A 232 5.54 -3.97 -12.07
CA TRP A 232 6.47 -4.62 -12.96
C TRP A 232 6.23 -4.24 -14.42
N LEU A 233 4.99 -4.25 -14.91
CA LEU A 233 4.62 -3.87 -16.28
C LEU A 233 5.08 -2.45 -16.62
N ILE A 234 4.97 -1.49 -15.69
CA ILE A 234 5.46 -0.11 -15.85
C ILE A 234 6.95 -0.10 -16.18
N LEU A 235 7.75 -0.92 -15.51
CA LEU A 235 9.19 -1.01 -15.80
C LEU A 235 9.53 -1.86 -17.03
N GLN A 236 8.58 -2.59 -17.61
CA GLN A 236 8.78 -3.29 -18.89
C GLN A 236 8.36 -2.44 -20.08
N HIS A 237 7.67 -1.31 -19.86
CA HIS A 237 7.24 -0.40 -20.94
C HIS A 237 8.46 0.18 -21.71
N ASP A 238 8.25 0.56 -22.97
CA ASP A 238 9.36 1.05 -23.83
C ASP A 238 9.84 2.43 -23.41
N THR A 239 8.97 3.27 -22.90
CA THR A 239 9.26 4.65 -22.46
C THR A 239 8.87 4.86 -21.01
N PRO A 240 9.66 5.63 -20.22
CA PRO A 240 9.31 5.93 -18.85
C PRO A 240 8.12 6.92 -18.78
N ASP A 241 7.11 6.60 -17.98
CA ASP A 241 5.96 7.47 -17.77
C ASP A 241 5.32 7.22 -16.40
N ASP A 242 4.26 7.97 -16.09
CA ASP A 242 3.50 7.88 -14.84
C ASP A 242 2.13 7.25 -15.12
N PHE A 243 1.68 6.37 -14.23
CA PHE A 243 0.45 5.59 -14.40
C PHE A 243 -0.41 5.59 -13.15
N VAL A 244 -1.70 5.82 -13.31
CA VAL A 244 -2.71 5.56 -12.27
C VAL A 244 -2.93 4.05 -12.15
N ILE A 245 -2.78 3.54 -10.94
CA ILE A 245 -3.02 2.13 -10.61
C ILE A 245 -4.24 2.08 -9.69
N ALA A 246 -5.39 1.73 -10.25
CA ALA A 246 -6.70 1.75 -9.60
C ALA A 246 -7.62 0.70 -10.19
N THR A 247 -8.69 0.33 -9.48
CA THR A 247 -9.71 -0.57 -10.04
C THR A 247 -10.74 0.16 -10.91
N GLY A 248 -10.94 1.46 -10.67
CA GLY A 248 -11.99 2.26 -11.30
C GLY A 248 -13.37 2.07 -10.66
N VAL A 249 -13.44 1.43 -9.48
CA VAL A 249 -14.68 1.21 -8.74
C VAL A 249 -14.52 1.62 -7.28
N GLN A 250 -15.52 2.32 -6.75
CA GLN A 250 -15.52 2.76 -5.36
C GLN A 250 -16.48 1.95 -4.50
N HIS A 251 -16.09 1.79 -3.24
CA HIS A 251 -16.91 1.22 -2.18
C HIS A 251 -16.82 2.06 -0.91
N THR A 252 -17.85 2.04 -0.07
CA THR A 252 -17.84 2.71 1.22
C THR A 252 -17.20 1.83 2.29
N VAL A 253 -16.68 2.46 3.35
CA VAL A 253 -16.20 1.74 4.55
C VAL A 253 -17.33 0.90 5.15
N ARG A 254 -18.58 1.39 5.07
CA ARG A 254 -19.79 0.68 5.50
C ARG A 254 -19.97 -0.64 4.74
N ASP A 255 -19.97 -0.60 3.39
CA ASP A 255 -20.14 -1.79 2.55
C ASP A 255 -19.05 -2.82 2.82
N PHE A 256 -17.79 -2.37 2.92
CA PHE A 256 -16.67 -3.26 3.29
C PHE A 256 -16.89 -3.92 4.66
N THR A 257 -17.37 -3.15 5.65
CA THR A 257 -17.65 -3.67 6.99
C THR A 257 -18.76 -4.72 6.95
N GLU A 258 -19.87 -4.42 6.29
CA GLU A 258 -21.00 -5.36 6.15
C GLU A 258 -20.58 -6.68 5.50
N LYS A 259 -19.80 -6.60 4.39
CA LYS A 259 -19.32 -7.78 3.70
C LYS A 259 -18.34 -8.60 4.56
N ALA A 260 -17.39 -7.95 5.25
CA ALA A 260 -16.44 -8.63 6.11
C ALA A 260 -17.12 -9.36 7.29
N PHE A 261 -18.15 -8.75 7.89
CA PHE A 261 -18.94 -9.41 8.92
C PHE A 261 -19.80 -10.55 8.35
N LYS A 262 -20.37 -10.37 7.16
CA LYS A 262 -21.15 -11.41 6.47
C LYS A 262 -20.31 -12.66 6.17
N GLU A 263 -19.05 -12.52 5.77
CA GLU A 263 -18.09 -13.64 5.61
C GLU A 263 -17.87 -14.41 6.92
N ASN A 264 -18.12 -13.77 8.05
CA ASN A 264 -18.05 -14.37 9.38
C ASN A 264 -19.42 -14.88 9.89
N GLY A 265 -20.46 -14.88 9.05
CA GLY A 265 -21.81 -15.33 9.38
C GLY A 265 -22.63 -14.33 10.22
N ILE A 266 -22.22 -13.06 10.22
CA ILE A 266 -22.87 -11.99 11.00
C ILE A 266 -23.48 -10.97 10.04
N THR A 267 -24.77 -10.66 10.20
CA THR A 267 -25.45 -9.61 9.47
C THR A 267 -25.58 -8.36 10.33
N ILE A 268 -25.04 -7.23 9.84
CA ILE A 268 -25.12 -5.96 10.56
C ILE A 268 -26.42 -5.23 10.21
N ARG A 269 -27.10 -4.70 11.24
CA ARG A 269 -28.20 -3.75 11.13
C ARG A 269 -27.75 -2.41 11.75
N TRP A 270 -27.83 -1.35 10.97
CA TRP A 270 -27.42 -0.01 11.42
C TRP A 270 -28.56 0.76 12.07
N GLU A 271 -28.22 1.53 13.12
CA GLU A 271 -29.11 2.46 13.81
C GLU A 271 -28.38 3.76 14.13
N GLY A 272 -29.11 4.88 14.13
CA GLY A 272 -28.54 6.20 14.33
C GLY A 272 -27.95 6.80 13.06
N GLN A 273 -27.24 7.93 13.19
CA GLN A 273 -26.56 8.64 12.09
C GLN A 273 -25.33 9.37 12.61
N GLY A 274 -24.32 9.54 11.75
CA GLY A 274 -23.10 10.30 12.06
C GLY A 274 -22.34 9.70 13.24
N LEU A 275 -22.07 10.50 14.27
CA LEU A 275 -21.31 10.06 15.44
C LEU A 275 -22.10 9.11 16.38
N ASP A 276 -23.42 9.13 16.30
CA ASP A 276 -24.29 8.27 17.11
C ASP A 276 -24.62 6.94 16.41
N GLU A 277 -24.09 6.74 15.19
CA GLU A 277 -24.38 5.56 14.41
C GLU A 277 -23.71 4.32 14.98
N LYS A 278 -24.48 3.23 15.05
CA LYS A 278 -24.06 1.93 15.57
C LYS A 278 -24.54 0.79 14.67
N GLY A 279 -23.69 -0.21 14.51
CA GLY A 279 -24.01 -1.48 13.86
C GLY A 279 -24.30 -2.54 14.91
N TYR A 280 -25.42 -3.20 14.78
CA TYR A 280 -25.86 -4.29 15.64
C TYR A 280 -25.93 -5.60 14.86
N ASP A 281 -25.64 -6.69 15.52
CA ASP A 281 -25.96 -8.01 15.00
C ASP A 281 -27.49 -8.13 14.85
N ALA A 282 -27.94 -8.42 13.63
CA ALA A 282 -29.36 -8.50 13.32
C ALA A 282 -30.08 -9.64 14.05
N GLU A 283 -29.37 -10.71 14.46
CA GLU A 283 -29.93 -11.87 15.14
C GLU A 283 -29.95 -11.67 16.66
N THR A 284 -28.82 -11.24 17.24
CA THR A 284 -28.65 -11.18 18.69
C THR A 284 -28.94 -9.82 19.30
N GLY A 285 -28.95 -8.76 18.47
CA GLY A 285 -29.08 -7.37 18.94
C GLY A 285 -27.83 -6.83 19.64
N LYS A 286 -26.72 -7.57 19.67
CA LYS A 286 -25.45 -7.11 20.27
C LYS A 286 -24.86 -5.98 19.42
N MET A 287 -24.40 -4.89 20.04
CA MET A 287 -23.66 -3.82 19.37
C MET A 287 -22.28 -4.34 18.97
N LEU A 288 -21.94 -4.25 17.68
CA LEU A 288 -20.72 -4.77 17.09
C LEU A 288 -19.82 -3.69 16.50
N VAL A 289 -20.39 -2.58 16.04
CA VAL A 289 -19.64 -1.47 15.44
C VAL A 289 -20.15 -0.16 16.01
N CYS A 290 -19.27 0.79 16.27
CA CYS A 290 -19.63 2.16 16.60
C CYS A 290 -18.69 3.17 15.93
N VAL A 291 -19.20 4.38 15.70
CA VAL A 291 -18.40 5.51 15.23
C VAL A 291 -17.72 6.17 16.41
N ASN A 292 -16.41 6.44 16.28
CA ASN A 292 -15.64 7.13 17.32
C ASN A 292 -14.84 8.30 16.69
N PRO A 293 -15.05 9.55 17.19
CA PRO A 293 -14.40 10.76 16.68
C PRO A 293 -12.87 10.69 16.66
N LYS A 294 -12.23 9.91 17.51
CA LYS A 294 -10.77 9.77 17.55
C LYS A 294 -10.16 9.20 16.26
N TRP A 295 -10.99 8.53 15.44
CA TRP A 295 -10.56 7.97 14.16
C TRP A 295 -10.75 8.91 12.96
N PHE A 296 -11.25 10.14 13.20
CA PHE A 296 -11.30 11.19 12.18
C PHE A 296 -9.93 11.88 12.08
N ARG A 297 -9.51 12.17 10.86
CA ARG A 297 -8.28 12.92 10.59
C ARG A 297 -8.54 14.43 10.68
N PRO A 298 -7.54 15.27 10.98
CA PRO A 298 -7.67 16.73 10.92
C PRO A 298 -8.15 17.22 9.54
N THR A 299 -7.66 16.57 8.49
CA THR A 299 -8.16 16.70 7.12
C THR A 299 -8.32 15.30 6.53
N ASP A 300 -9.43 15.04 5.85
CA ASP A 300 -9.69 13.74 5.25
C ASP A 300 -10.12 13.87 3.79
N VAL A 301 -9.69 12.92 2.98
CA VAL A 301 -10.08 12.80 1.57
C VAL A 301 -11.35 11.97 1.52
N VAL A 302 -12.43 12.58 1.04
CA VAL A 302 -13.76 11.94 1.05
C VAL A 302 -13.96 11.04 -0.16
N ASN A 303 -13.36 11.39 -1.31
CA ASN A 303 -13.62 10.74 -2.59
C ASN A 303 -12.33 10.45 -3.34
N LEU A 304 -11.97 9.18 -3.48
CA LEU A 304 -10.86 8.72 -4.31
C LEU A 304 -11.38 7.64 -5.28
N LEU A 305 -11.42 7.99 -6.57
CA LEU A 305 -11.77 7.09 -7.66
C LEU A 305 -10.75 7.25 -8.78
N GLY A 306 -9.94 6.22 -9.04
CA GLY A 306 -8.92 6.27 -10.08
C GLY A 306 -9.47 5.94 -11.46
N ASP A 307 -8.86 6.55 -12.49
CA ASP A 307 -9.07 6.16 -13.88
C ASP A 307 -7.90 5.29 -14.36
N PRO A 308 -8.05 3.95 -14.43
CA PRO A 308 -6.98 3.05 -14.84
C PRO A 308 -6.82 2.94 -16.36
N THR A 309 -7.48 3.79 -17.16
CA THR A 309 -7.55 3.63 -18.62
C THR A 309 -6.17 3.57 -19.26
N LYS A 310 -5.24 4.42 -18.85
CA LYS A 310 -3.87 4.44 -19.38
C LYS A 310 -3.14 3.13 -19.08
N ALA A 311 -3.16 2.66 -17.84
CA ALA A 311 -2.52 1.40 -17.47
C ALA A 311 -3.13 0.20 -18.20
N LYS A 312 -4.44 0.19 -18.41
CA LYS A 312 -5.15 -0.85 -19.19
C LYS A 312 -4.76 -0.85 -20.65
N THR A 313 -4.69 0.32 -21.28
CA THR A 313 -4.50 0.46 -22.73
C THR A 313 -3.02 0.33 -23.14
N GLU A 314 -2.11 0.92 -22.38
CA GLU A 314 -0.69 0.95 -22.72
C GLU A 314 0.11 -0.23 -22.14
N LEU A 315 -0.27 -0.72 -20.94
CA LEU A 315 0.42 -1.83 -20.29
C LEU A 315 -0.30 -3.17 -20.46
N GLY A 316 -1.56 -3.17 -20.91
CA GLY A 316 -2.41 -4.38 -20.96
C GLY A 316 -2.78 -4.91 -19.57
N TRP A 317 -2.66 -4.08 -18.53
CA TRP A 317 -2.96 -4.48 -17.16
C TRP A 317 -4.47 -4.65 -16.92
N ASN A 318 -4.85 -5.72 -16.22
CA ASN A 318 -6.23 -5.92 -15.77
C ASN A 318 -6.39 -5.57 -14.28
N PRO A 319 -6.99 -4.42 -13.92
CA PRO A 319 -7.15 -3.98 -12.53
C PRO A 319 -8.12 -4.82 -11.69
N GLN A 320 -8.87 -5.70 -12.32
CA GLN A 320 -9.92 -6.52 -11.69
C GLN A 320 -9.68 -8.01 -11.90
N THR A 321 -8.43 -8.44 -11.89
CA THR A 321 -8.08 -9.87 -11.88
C THR A 321 -8.69 -10.53 -10.64
N THR A 322 -8.61 -9.85 -9.49
CA THR A 322 -9.33 -10.20 -8.27
C THR A 322 -10.49 -9.23 -8.06
N SER A 323 -11.71 -9.75 -7.93
CA SER A 323 -12.89 -8.92 -7.66
C SER A 323 -12.88 -8.35 -6.25
N TYR A 324 -13.67 -7.29 -6.02
CA TYR A 324 -13.82 -6.70 -4.69
C TYR A 324 -14.39 -7.70 -3.67
N GLU A 325 -15.38 -8.48 -4.08
CA GLU A 325 -15.96 -9.53 -3.23
C GLU A 325 -14.93 -10.60 -2.87
N GLU A 326 -14.11 -11.00 -3.81
CA GLU A 326 -13.04 -11.97 -3.59
C GLU A 326 -11.95 -11.41 -2.67
N LEU A 327 -11.59 -10.14 -2.81
CA LEU A 327 -10.67 -9.45 -1.91
C LEU A 327 -11.17 -9.49 -0.46
N VAL A 328 -12.46 -9.12 -0.23
CA VAL A 328 -13.07 -9.17 1.11
C VAL A 328 -13.07 -10.60 1.65
N HIS A 329 -13.42 -11.57 0.82
CA HIS A 329 -13.42 -12.99 1.19
C HIS A 329 -12.03 -13.47 1.62
N ILE A 330 -10.99 -13.19 0.84
CA ILE A 330 -9.60 -13.56 1.13
C ILE A 330 -9.17 -12.99 2.50
N MET A 331 -9.40 -11.69 2.69
CA MET A 331 -8.98 -11.01 3.92
C MET A 331 -9.76 -11.51 5.14
N ALA A 332 -11.08 -11.59 5.05
CA ALA A 332 -11.94 -12.00 6.16
C ALA A 332 -11.72 -13.45 6.57
N THR A 333 -11.57 -14.36 5.61
CA THR A 333 -11.29 -15.78 5.86
C THR A 333 -9.93 -15.97 6.53
N HIS A 334 -8.90 -15.31 6.01
CA HIS A 334 -7.56 -15.37 6.61
C HIS A 334 -7.58 -14.89 8.07
N ASP A 335 -8.22 -13.75 8.33
CA ASP A 335 -8.22 -13.14 9.66
C ASP A 335 -9.10 -13.92 10.66
N ARG A 336 -10.14 -14.59 10.17
CA ARG A 336 -10.89 -15.52 11.00
C ARG A 336 -10.04 -16.72 11.43
N GLU A 337 -9.25 -17.27 10.55
CA GLU A 337 -8.33 -18.38 10.90
C GLU A 337 -7.27 -17.92 11.90
N LEU A 338 -6.78 -16.67 11.82
CA LEU A 338 -5.91 -16.09 12.85
C LEU A 338 -6.63 -16.01 14.20
N ALA A 339 -7.86 -15.53 14.24
CA ALA A 339 -8.66 -15.43 15.47
C ALA A 339 -8.92 -16.82 16.10
N LYS A 340 -9.22 -17.84 15.31
CA LYS A 340 -9.37 -19.22 15.80
C LYS A 340 -8.09 -19.74 16.46
N ARG A 341 -6.93 -19.49 15.83
CA ARG A 341 -5.62 -19.87 16.40
C ARG A 341 -5.37 -19.13 17.72
N GLU A 342 -5.60 -17.81 17.76
CA GLU A 342 -5.46 -17.02 18.98
C GLU A 342 -6.31 -17.59 20.12
N LYS A 343 -7.59 -17.88 19.85
CA LYS A 343 -8.51 -18.49 20.82
C LYS A 343 -8.04 -19.85 21.32
N HIS A 344 -7.39 -20.64 20.46
CA HIS A 344 -6.86 -21.93 20.84
C HIS A 344 -5.68 -21.82 21.83
N PHE A 345 -4.83 -20.81 21.67
CA PHE A 345 -3.69 -20.57 22.56
C PHE A 345 -4.07 -19.90 23.89
N GLN A 346 -5.30 -19.35 24.02
CA GLN A 346 -5.80 -18.78 25.27
C GLN A 346 -6.51 -19.82 26.17
N LYS A 347 -6.76 -21.03 25.68
CA LYS A 347 -7.28 -22.18 26.43
C LYS A 347 -6.15 -23.03 26.96
#